data_8fe4c8f7d5efedc6dbd2a3750d4245a9
#
_entry.id   8fe4c8f7d5efedc6dbd2a3750d4245a9
#
_cell.length_a   1.000
_cell.length_b   1.000
_cell.length_c   1.000
_cell.angle_alpha   90.00
_cell.angle_beta   90.00
_cell.angle_gamma   90.00
#
_symmetry.space_group_name_H-M   'P 1'
#
loop_
_entity.id
_entity.type
_entity.pdbx_description
1 polymer ?
#
loop_
_entity_poly.entity_id
_entity_poly.type
_entity_poly.pdbx_seq_one_letter_code
_entity_poly.pdbx_strand_id
1 'polypeptide(L)'
;STVSGYTSGGSDTGLSNVIDKFPFSTDANATDVGDLTSTIFRTTGQSSTTHGYSSGGTTHPDGLYTGSADIIDKFPFAADANATDVGDLTVARYFSAGQSSTVSGYTTGGYGTAGLHDVIDKFSFSSDANATDAGDLSVARFIHTGQQY
;
A
#
# COMPACT_ATOMS: atom_id res chain seq x y z
N SER A 1 -3.33 -2.88 -13.09
CA SER A 1 -4.04 -2.52 -14.34
C SER A 1 -3.05 -2.42 -15.50
N THR A 2 -3.49 -2.80 -16.68
CA THR A 2 -2.72 -2.63 -17.92
C THR A 2 -3.17 -1.40 -18.72
N VAL A 3 -4.24 -0.76 -18.31
CA VAL A 3 -4.89 0.36 -19.04
C VAL A 3 -4.91 1.67 -18.23
N SER A 4 -4.70 1.61 -16.93
CA SER A 4 -4.75 2.77 -16.04
C SER A 4 -3.74 2.65 -14.90
N GLY A 5 -3.21 3.79 -14.48
CA GLY A 5 -2.48 3.96 -13.24
C GLY A 5 -3.42 4.37 -12.10
N TYR A 6 -3.02 4.07 -10.87
CA TYR A 6 -3.73 4.45 -9.66
C TYR A 6 -2.75 5.03 -8.63
N THR A 7 -3.20 6.01 -7.88
CA THR A 7 -2.54 6.49 -6.66
C THR A 7 -3.55 6.51 -5.52
N SER A 8 -3.12 6.29 -4.30
CA SER A 8 -4.04 6.20 -3.17
C SER A 8 -3.45 6.77 -1.88
N GLY A 9 -4.30 7.44 -1.10
CA GLY A 9 -3.89 8.10 0.13
C GLY A 9 -3.00 9.30 -0.13
N GLY A 10 -2.17 9.64 0.84
CA GLY A 10 -1.25 10.77 0.72
C GLY A 10 -1.56 11.91 1.69
N SER A 11 -0.91 13.06 1.48
CA SER A 11 -1.09 14.25 2.31
C SER A 11 -0.87 15.50 1.46
N ASP A 12 -1.77 16.47 1.61
CA ASP A 12 -1.65 17.84 1.11
C ASP A 12 -1.72 18.83 2.28
N THR A 13 -2.90 19.39 2.55
CA THR A 13 -3.20 20.21 3.74
C THR A 13 -3.67 19.36 4.93
N GLY A 14 -3.88 18.07 4.73
CA GLY A 14 -4.33 17.07 5.68
C GLY A 14 -4.05 15.66 5.13
N LEU A 15 -4.51 14.63 5.82
CA LEU A 15 -4.41 13.26 5.32
C LEU A 15 -5.52 12.97 4.31
N SER A 16 -5.21 12.20 3.28
CA SER A 16 -6.14 11.80 2.24
C SER A 16 -6.43 10.29 2.29
N ASN A 17 -7.63 9.91 1.88
CA ASN A 17 -8.01 8.52 1.59
C ASN A 17 -8.36 8.31 0.11
N VAL A 18 -8.29 9.36 -0.72
CA VAL A 18 -8.68 9.33 -2.13
C VAL A 18 -7.89 8.28 -2.91
N ILE A 19 -8.58 7.58 -3.79
CA ILE A 19 -8.01 6.71 -4.82
C ILE A 19 -8.21 7.42 -6.16
N ASP A 20 -7.12 7.91 -6.73
CA ASP A 20 -7.10 8.53 -8.05
C ASP A 20 -6.73 7.52 -9.13
N LYS A 21 -7.40 7.65 -10.28
CA LYS A 21 -7.18 6.83 -11.48
C LYS A 21 -6.86 7.72 -12.68
N PHE A 22 -5.85 7.37 -13.45
CA PHE A 22 -5.50 8.04 -14.71
C PHE A 22 -5.25 7.04 -15.84
N PRO A 23 -5.67 7.33 -17.09
CA PRO A 23 -5.48 6.43 -18.22
C PRO A 23 -4.04 6.44 -18.72
N PHE A 24 -3.56 5.29 -19.22
CA PHE A 24 -2.27 5.22 -19.93
C PHE A 24 -2.38 5.53 -21.43
N SER A 25 -3.60 5.45 -22.00
CA SER A 25 -3.82 5.59 -23.43
C SER A 25 -3.95 7.05 -23.91
N THR A 26 -4.15 7.97 -22.99
CA THR A 26 -4.38 9.39 -23.28
C THR A 26 -3.77 10.26 -22.19
N ASP A 27 -3.28 11.45 -22.58
CA ASP A 27 -2.88 12.46 -21.59
C ASP A 27 -4.14 13.09 -21.00
N ALA A 28 -4.47 12.75 -19.76
CA ALA A 28 -5.62 13.26 -19.04
C ALA A 28 -5.33 13.38 -17.54
N ASN A 29 -6.05 14.27 -16.89
CA ASN A 29 -6.00 14.39 -15.43
C ASN A 29 -6.54 13.10 -14.78
N ALA A 30 -6.06 12.82 -13.57
CA ALA A 30 -6.63 11.78 -12.74
C ALA A 30 -8.07 12.15 -12.33
N THR A 31 -8.86 11.13 -12.04
CA THR A 31 -10.20 11.25 -11.49
C THR A 31 -10.27 10.47 -10.18
N ASP A 32 -10.93 11.04 -9.18
CA ASP A 32 -11.30 10.35 -7.96
C ASP A 32 -12.28 9.21 -8.29
N VAL A 33 -11.93 7.99 -7.89
CA VAL A 33 -12.71 6.77 -8.17
C VAL A 33 -13.10 6.00 -6.91
N GLY A 34 -12.76 6.50 -5.74
CA GLY A 34 -13.12 5.90 -4.45
C GLY A 34 -12.14 6.25 -3.35
N ASP A 35 -12.36 5.65 -2.18
CA ASP A 35 -11.62 5.93 -0.97
C ASP A 35 -10.96 4.68 -0.39
N LEU A 36 -9.79 4.83 0.23
CA LEU A 36 -9.24 3.87 1.19
C LEU A 36 -10.12 3.84 2.45
N THR A 37 -9.97 2.81 3.25
CA THR A 37 -10.75 2.64 4.51
C THR A 37 -10.38 3.66 5.57
N SER A 38 -9.22 4.32 5.45
CA SER A 38 -8.73 5.35 6.36
C SER A 38 -7.99 6.45 5.61
N THR A 39 -8.00 7.67 6.18
CA THR A 39 -7.07 8.73 5.74
C THR A 39 -5.66 8.36 6.17
N ILE A 40 -4.77 8.12 5.21
CA ILE A 40 -3.46 7.52 5.47
C ILE A 40 -2.42 8.02 4.46
N PHE A 41 -1.17 8.14 4.88
CA PHE A 41 -0.05 8.48 3.99
C PHE A 41 1.19 7.62 4.27
N ARG A 42 2.18 7.68 3.39
CA ARG A 42 3.39 6.85 3.44
C ARG A 42 3.09 5.35 3.34
N THR A 43 1.99 5.04 2.67
CA THR A 43 1.62 3.67 2.29
C THR A 43 2.50 3.18 1.16
N THR A 44 2.43 1.89 0.86
CA THR A 44 3.05 1.32 -0.32
C THR A 44 2.04 0.53 -1.14
N GLY A 45 2.20 0.57 -2.48
CA GLY A 45 1.28 -0.03 -3.42
C GLY A 45 1.74 -1.38 -3.94
N GLN A 46 0.80 -2.30 -4.09
CA GLN A 46 0.96 -3.57 -4.79
C GLN A 46 -0.22 -3.75 -5.76
N SER A 47 -0.10 -4.63 -6.74
CA SER A 47 -1.18 -4.89 -7.67
C SER A 47 -1.20 -6.34 -8.16
N SER A 48 -2.39 -6.89 -8.26
CA SER A 48 -2.69 -8.08 -9.06
C SER A 48 -3.14 -7.67 -10.47
N THR A 49 -3.57 -8.62 -11.26
CA THR A 49 -4.18 -8.35 -12.57
C THR A 49 -5.54 -7.66 -12.47
N THR A 50 -6.23 -7.78 -11.33
CA THR A 50 -7.63 -7.34 -11.14
C THR A 50 -7.83 -6.30 -10.05
N HIS A 51 -6.88 -6.15 -9.11
CA HIS A 51 -7.01 -5.26 -7.96
C HIS A 51 -5.71 -4.50 -7.67
N GLY A 52 -5.85 -3.27 -7.17
CA GLY A 52 -4.81 -2.54 -6.47
C GLY A 52 -4.88 -2.79 -4.97
N TYR A 53 -3.74 -2.66 -4.32
CA TYR A 53 -3.59 -2.78 -2.87
C TYR A 53 -2.78 -1.60 -2.34
N SER A 54 -3.15 -1.14 -1.15
CA SER A 54 -2.39 -0.16 -0.37
C SER A 54 -2.11 -0.75 1.00
N SER A 55 -0.86 -0.83 1.42
CA SER A 55 -0.51 -1.49 2.68
C SER A 55 0.37 -0.65 3.59
N GLY A 56 0.17 -0.81 4.90
CA GLY A 56 0.85 -0.03 5.92
C GLY A 56 0.54 1.46 5.86
N GLY A 57 1.46 2.29 6.31
CA GLY A 57 1.31 3.75 6.33
C GLY A 57 1.15 4.31 7.73
N THR A 58 0.75 5.56 7.83
CA THR A 58 0.48 6.22 9.12
C THR A 58 -0.69 7.18 9.02
N THR A 59 -1.46 7.26 10.10
CA THR A 59 -2.62 8.15 10.24
C THR A 59 -2.28 9.47 10.95
N HIS A 60 -1.00 9.71 11.27
CA HIS A 60 -0.56 10.95 11.93
C HIS A 60 0.18 11.89 10.98
N PRO A 61 -0.35 13.12 10.77
CA PRO A 61 0.21 14.08 9.81
C PRO A 61 1.54 14.71 10.26
N ASP A 62 1.81 14.77 11.55
CA ASP A 62 2.93 15.50 12.15
C ASP A 62 4.25 14.72 12.19
N GLY A 63 4.29 13.53 11.59
CA GLY A 63 5.50 12.73 11.47
C GLY A 63 6.03 12.15 12.78
N LEU A 64 5.28 12.29 13.87
CA LEU A 64 5.56 11.57 15.11
C LEU A 64 5.35 10.07 14.87
N TYR A 65 6.21 9.25 15.41
CA TYR A 65 6.28 7.80 15.20
C TYR A 65 5.09 7.00 15.77
N THR A 66 3.99 7.71 16.06
CA THR A 66 2.72 7.18 16.52
C THR A 66 1.74 7.08 15.35
N GLY A 67 0.86 6.09 15.37
CA GLY A 67 -0.15 5.92 14.33
C GLY A 67 0.28 5.12 13.10
N SER A 68 1.38 4.34 13.20
CA SER A 68 1.71 3.32 12.19
C SER A 68 0.53 2.38 12.01
N ALA A 69 0.19 2.09 10.76
CA ALA A 69 -0.87 1.16 10.40
C ALA A 69 -0.30 -0.14 9.83
N ASP A 70 -1.05 -1.23 10.02
CA ASP A 70 -0.80 -2.54 9.46
C ASP A 70 -1.81 -2.93 8.38
N ILE A 71 -2.84 -2.13 8.16
CA ILE A 71 -3.94 -2.34 7.21
C ILE A 71 -3.44 -2.72 5.80
N ILE A 72 -4.17 -3.63 5.16
CA ILE A 72 -4.06 -3.94 3.73
C ILE A 72 -5.40 -3.63 3.07
N ASP A 73 -5.48 -2.50 2.43
CA ASP A 73 -6.65 -2.08 1.65
C ASP A 73 -6.57 -2.64 0.22
N LYS A 74 -7.72 -3.13 -0.28
CA LYS A 74 -7.89 -3.68 -1.63
C LYS A 74 -9.00 -2.96 -2.38
N PHE A 75 -8.75 -2.52 -3.63
CA PHE A 75 -9.74 -1.90 -4.51
C PHE A 75 -9.73 -2.51 -5.91
N PRO A 76 -10.90 -2.63 -6.59
CA PRO A 76 -10.99 -3.28 -7.89
C PRO A 76 -10.56 -2.36 -9.04
N PHE A 77 -10.00 -2.94 -10.11
CA PHE A 77 -9.75 -2.22 -11.37
C PHE A 77 -10.94 -2.23 -12.34
N ALA A 78 -11.87 -3.17 -12.17
CA ALA A 78 -12.99 -3.36 -13.08
C ALA A 78 -14.15 -2.37 -12.85
N ALA A 79 -14.20 -1.76 -11.67
CA ALA A 79 -15.25 -0.80 -11.30
C ALA A 79 -14.65 0.27 -10.38
N ASP A 80 -15.18 1.48 -10.47
CA ASP A 80 -14.84 2.56 -9.56
C ASP A 80 -15.55 2.30 -8.23
N ALA A 81 -14.80 2.06 -7.15
CA ALA A 81 -15.33 1.69 -5.85
C ALA A 81 -14.30 1.94 -4.73
N ASN A 82 -14.80 2.15 -3.53
CA ASN A 82 -13.98 2.24 -2.33
C ASN A 82 -13.22 0.95 -2.06
N ALA A 83 -12.08 1.07 -1.40
CA ALA A 83 -11.33 -0.07 -0.92
C ALA A 83 -12.06 -0.79 0.22
N THR A 84 -11.67 -2.03 0.42
CA THR A 84 -12.04 -2.83 1.59
C THR A 84 -10.78 -3.27 2.31
N ASP A 85 -10.80 -3.26 3.62
CA ASP A 85 -9.78 -3.88 4.46
C ASP A 85 -9.85 -5.40 4.26
N VAL A 86 -8.71 -6.01 3.88
CA VAL A 86 -8.62 -7.43 3.58
C VAL A 86 -7.63 -8.17 4.46
N GLY A 87 -7.01 -7.48 5.40
CA GLY A 87 -6.09 -8.07 6.37
C GLY A 87 -5.01 -7.09 6.82
N ASP A 88 -4.09 -7.61 7.64
CA ASP A 88 -3.04 -6.83 8.28
C ASP A 88 -1.65 -7.32 7.91
N LEU A 89 -0.68 -6.40 7.92
CA LEU A 89 0.75 -6.72 7.96
C LEU A 89 1.10 -7.35 9.32
N THR A 90 2.19 -8.08 9.40
CA THR A 90 2.66 -8.65 10.67
C THR A 90 3.12 -7.59 11.67
N VAL A 91 3.51 -6.41 11.18
CA VAL A 91 3.93 -5.26 11.99
C VAL A 91 3.46 -3.96 11.35
N ALA A 92 2.82 -3.11 12.14
CA ALA A 92 2.40 -1.77 11.74
C ALA A 92 3.62 -0.89 11.40
N ARG A 93 3.68 -0.35 10.17
CA ARG A 93 4.83 0.41 9.66
C ARG A 93 4.51 1.27 8.44
N TYR A 94 5.34 2.25 8.21
CA TYR A 94 5.26 3.20 7.09
C TYR A 94 6.64 3.36 6.42
N PHE A 95 6.70 4.04 5.27
CA PHE A 95 7.91 4.16 4.45
C PHE A 95 8.51 2.81 4.01
N SER A 96 7.68 1.81 3.87
CA SER A 96 8.04 0.51 3.28
C SER A 96 8.07 0.57 1.75
N ALA A 97 8.57 -0.47 1.12
CA ALA A 97 8.48 -0.65 -0.32
C ALA A 97 7.57 -1.82 -0.68
N GLY A 98 6.79 -1.65 -1.76
CA GLY A 98 5.88 -2.66 -2.28
C GLY A 98 6.45 -3.38 -3.49
N GLN A 99 6.17 -4.67 -3.59
CA GLN A 99 6.44 -5.50 -4.76
C GLN A 99 5.26 -6.44 -4.99
N SER A 100 5.12 -6.93 -6.21
CA SER A 100 4.08 -7.88 -6.56
C SER A 100 4.66 -9.02 -7.39
N SER A 101 4.25 -10.24 -7.08
CA SER A 101 4.36 -11.36 -8.03
C SER A 101 3.02 -11.52 -8.75
N THR A 102 2.89 -12.56 -9.54
CA THR A 102 1.62 -12.90 -10.19
C THR A 102 0.54 -13.36 -9.20
N VAL A 103 0.92 -13.77 -7.99
CA VAL A 103 0.03 -14.42 -7.01
C VAL A 103 0.05 -13.79 -5.62
N SER A 104 1.00 -12.90 -5.33
CA SER A 104 1.16 -12.31 -3.99
C SER A 104 1.68 -10.88 -4.05
N GLY A 105 1.22 -10.06 -3.10
CA GLY A 105 1.82 -8.78 -2.76
C GLY A 105 2.86 -8.94 -1.65
N TYR A 106 3.83 -8.04 -1.63
CA TYR A 106 4.90 -7.98 -0.63
C TYR A 106 5.04 -6.55 -0.12
N THR A 107 5.30 -6.43 1.18
CA THR A 107 5.64 -5.17 1.84
C THR A 107 6.94 -5.37 2.60
N THR A 108 7.97 -4.60 2.27
CA THR A 108 9.32 -4.84 2.78
C THR A 108 9.87 -3.65 3.56
N GLY A 109 10.61 -3.93 4.64
CA GLY A 109 11.25 -2.92 5.46
C GLY A 109 10.26 -1.91 6.05
N GLY A 110 10.71 -0.67 6.23
CA GLY A 110 9.90 0.42 6.76
C GLY A 110 10.29 0.85 8.16
N TYR A 111 9.49 1.73 8.74
CA TYR A 111 9.67 2.27 10.07
C TYR A 111 8.38 2.16 10.88
N GLY A 112 8.46 1.76 12.13
CA GLY A 112 7.33 1.64 13.03
C GLY A 112 7.69 2.07 14.46
N THR A 113 6.82 1.78 15.41
CA THR A 113 7.03 2.15 16.83
C THR A 113 8.30 1.53 17.44
N ALA A 114 8.74 0.38 16.94
CA ALA A 114 9.97 -0.30 17.36
C ALA A 114 11.23 0.20 16.63
N GLY A 115 11.10 1.11 15.66
CA GLY A 115 12.19 1.63 14.83
C GLY A 115 12.21 1.05 13.43
N LEU A 116 13.42 0.80 12.90
CA LEU A 116 13.62 0.23 11.57
C LEU A 116 13.23 -1.25 11.54
N HIS A 117 12.59 -1.65 10.42
CA HIS A 117 12.23 -3.05 10.15
C HIS A 117 12.99 -3.59 8.95
N ASP A 118 13.29 -4.89 8.99
CA ASP A 118 13.79 -5.69 7.88
C ASP A 118 12.78 -6.71 7.35
N VAL A 119 11.67 -6.89 8.02
CA VAL A 119 10.61 -7.85 7.70
C VAL A 119 10.14 -7.74 6.24
N ILE A 120 9.96 -8.89 5.60
CA ILE A 120 9.31 -9.07 4.30
C ILE A 120 7.94 -9.72 4.55
N ASP A 121 6.90 -8.93 4.57
CA ASP A 121 5.53 -9.44 4.62
C ASP A 121 5.04 -9.86 3.25
N LYS A 122 4.29 -10.97 3.22
CA LYS A 122 3.67 -11.53 2.03
C LYS A 122 2.18 -11.79 2.27
N PHE A 123 1.32 -11.32 1.36
CA PHE A 123 -0.11 -11.61 1.36
C PHE A 123 -0.58 -12.14 0.00
N SER A 124 -1.60 -13.00 0.01
CA SER A 124 -2.12 -13.66 -1.20
C SER A 124 -3.08 -12.75 -1.98
N PHE A 125 -3.03 -12.79 -3.32
CA PHE A 125 -4.05 -12.16 -4.17
C PHE A 125 -5.31 -13.02 -4.38
N SER A 126 -5.26 -14.29 -4.03
CA SER A 126 -6.37 -15.24 -4.22
C SER A 126 -7.29 -15.37 -3.02
N SER A 127 -6.90 -14.84 -1.87
CA SER A 127 -7.69 -14.90 -0.63
C SER A 127 -7.42 -13.69 0.24
N ASP A 128 -8.46 -13.15 0.84
CA ASP A 128 -8.37 -12.08 1.80
C ASP A 128 -7.94 -12.66 3.15
N ALA A 129 -6.76 -12.27 3.62
CA ALA A 129 -6.16 -12.73 4.87
C ALA A 129 -4.98 -11.84 5.27
N ASN A 130 -4.61 -11.88 6.54
CA ASN A 130 -3.42 -11.21 7.05
C ASN A 130 -2.16 -11.69 6.31
N ALA A 131 -1.18 -10.81 6.20
CA ALA A 131 0.14 -11.15 5.70
C ALA A 131 0.85 -12.14 6.63
N THR A 132 1.80 -12.84 6.06
CA THR A 132 2.73 -13.71 6.79
C THR A 132 4.14 -13.20 6.60
N ASP A 133 4.97 -13.33 7.62
CA ASP A 133 6.40 -13.10 7.51
C ASP A 133 7.02 -14.13 6.56
N ALA A 134 7.63 -13.64 5.47
CA ALA A 134 8.28 -14.46 4.44
C ALA A 134 9.81 -14.43 4.56
N GLY A 135 10.36 -13.65 5.49
CA GLY A 135 11.79 -13.49 5.74
C GLY A 135 12.20 -12.04 5.90
N ASP A 136 13.51 -11.78 5.91
CA ASP A 136 14.08 -10.48 6.24
C ASP A 136 14.95 -9.91 5.11
N LEU A 137 15.01 -8.58 5.04
CA LEU A 137 16.03 -7.87 4.30
C LEU A 137 17.40 -8.06 4.99
N SER A 138 18.47 -8.02 4.24
CA SER A 138 19.83 -8.14 4.80
C SER A 138 20.20 -7.03 5.79
N VAL A 139 19.49 -5.89 5.73
CA VAL A 139 19.64 -4.75 6.66
C VAL A 139 18.29 -4.05 6.79
N ALA A 140 17.87 -3.76 8.03
CA ALA A 140 16.67 -2.97 8.31
C ALA A 140 16.81 -1.55 7.72
N ARG A 141 15.78 -1.12 6.96
CA ARG A 141 15.80 0.16 6.24
C ARG A 141 14.39 0.70 5.96
N PHE A 142 14.31 2.00 5.69
CA PHE A 142 13.08 2.69 5.30
C PHE A 142 13.36 3.66 4.12
N ILE A 143 12.30 4.19 3.49
CA ILE A 143 12.39 5.08 2.30
C ILE A 143 13.29 4.45 1.22
N HIS A 144 12.95 3.25 0.81
CA HIS A 144 13.60 2.52 -0.27
C HIS A 144 12.58 2.17 -1.35
N THR A 145 13.05 1.76 -2.52
CA THR A 145 12.18 1.38 -3.63
C THR A 145 12.14 -0.13 -3.81
N GLY A 146 10.97 -0.64 -4.20
CA GLY A 146 10.78 -2.01 -4.65
C GLY A 146 10.93 -2.11 -6.16
N GLN A 147 11.45 -3.23 -6.63
CA GLN A 147 11.53 -3.60 -8.04
C GLN A 147 10.93 -4.99 -8.21
N GLN A 148 10.29 -5.22 -9.35
CA GLN A 148 9.76 -6.52 -9.72
C GLN A 148 10.00 -6.75 -11.22
N TYR A 149 10.15 -8.00 -11.56
CA TYR A 149 10.37 -8.45 -12.93
C TYR A 149 9.22 -9.36 -13.36
#